data_de8977d6c86937816e53c548252e68a9
#
_entry.id   de8977d6c86937816e53c548252e68a9
#
_cell.length_a   1.000
_cell.length_b   1.000
_cell.length_c   1.000
_cell.angle_alpha   90.00
_cell.angle_beta   90.00
_cell.angle_gamma   90.00
#
_symmetry.space_group_name_H-M   'P 1'
#
loop_
_entity.id
_entity.type
_entity.pdbx_description
1 polymer ?
#
loop_
_entity_poly.entity_id
_entity_poly.type
_entity_poly.pdbx_seq_one_letter_code
_entity_poly.pdbx_strand_id
1 'polypeptide(L)'
;SAFKNLEKAGNPWGVDPSTRADWAEGLGIPSMADGPGEVEYLFWVGCAGSFDDRNRKVVRATAELLAAAGVRIAILGPEETCTGDFARRAGNEYLFQTLAAQNVETLNRYGVRRIVTACPHCFNTLRNEYPQLGGRYEVVHHSELLARLLAEGRLRLEPGSSLSVAFHDSCYLGRHNGVYDAPRDALRAAPGLELVEMPRSRENGFCCGAGGARMWMEERIGTKVCDDRTAEAAATGAGVVAVACPFCLTMLADAAADGGREETLAVRDVAQILADRLSRGPREG
;
A
#
# COMPACT_ATOMS: atom_id res chain seq x y z
N SER A 1 5.66 -18.83 14.39
CA SER A 1 5.80 -17.39 14.65
C SER A 1 6.17 -16.67 13.35
N ALA A 2 5.79 -15.40 13.19
CA ALA A 2 6.05 -14.61 11.99
C ALA A 2 7.55 -14.53 11.61
N PHE A 3 8.46 -14.53 12.56
CA PHE A 3 9.91 -14.61 12.28
C PHE A 3 10.32 -15.91 11.58
N LYS A 4 9.82 -17.06 12.06
CA LYS A 4 10.10 -18.34 11.38
C LYS A 4 9.54 -18.39 9.96
N ASN A 5 8.41 -17.74 9.73
CA ASN A 5 7.83 -17.62 8.41
C ASN A 5 8.70 -16.74 7.50
N LEU A 6 9.20 -15.61 8.01
CA LEU A 6 10.15 -14.75 7.28
C LEU A 6 11.42 -15.48 6.89
N GLU A 7 12.01 -16.23 7.82
CA GLU A 7 13.24 -17.02 7.58
C GLU A 7 13.03 -18.11 6.52
N LYS A 8 11.86 -18.76 6.51
CA LYS A 8 11.58 -19.91 5.63
C LYS A 8 10.98 -19.54 4.28
N ALA A 9 10.05 -18.57 4.29
CA ALA A 9 9.21 -18.24 3.14
C ALA A 9 9.39 -16.80 2.64
N GLY A 10 10.27 -16.00 3.26
CA GLY A 10 10.47 -14.60 2.89
C GLY A 10 9.23 -13.71 3.08
N ASN A 11 8.22 -14.18 3.84
CA ASN A 11 7.01 -13.40 4.17
C ASN A 11 6.47 -13.79 5.55
N PRO A 12 5.83 -12.86 6.28
CA PRO A 12 5.36 -13.11 7.65
C PRO A 12 4.17 -14.07 7.74
N TRP A 13 3.42 -14.28 6.65
CA TRP A 13 2.30 -15.23 6.61
C TRP A 13 2.76 -16.68 6.47
N GLY A 14 3.97 -16.92 5.95
CA GLY A 14 4.48 -18.27 5.70
C GLY A 14 3.85 -18.94 4.48
N VAL A 15 3.30 -18.16 3.58
CA VAL A 15 2.73 -18.62 2.31
C VAL A 15 3.85 -18.95 1.33
N ASP A 16 3.61 -19.92 0.45
CA ASP A 16 4.56 -20.34 -0.58
C ASP A 16 4.98 -19.14 -1.46
N PRO A 17 6.29 -18.82 -1.55
CA PRO A 17 6.79 -17.73 -2.37
C PRO A 17 6.44 -17.85 -3.85
N SER A 18 6.25 -19.06 -4.38
CA SER A 18 5.89 -19.28 -5.78
C SER A 18 4.55 -18.64 -6.16
N THR A 19 3.63 -18.47 -5.19
CA THR A 19 2.30 -17.85 -5.39
C THR A 19 2.30 -16.34 -5.25
N ARG A 20 3.47 -15.71 -5.07
CA ARG A 20 3.57 -14.27 -4.83
C ARG A 20 3.03 -13.41 -5.97
N ALA A 21 3.01 -13.93 -7.20
CA ALA A 21 2.51 -13.24 -8.39
C ALA A 21 1.04 -13.53 -8.73
N ASP A 22 0.35 -14.42 -8.01
CA ASP A 22 -1.03 -14.84 -8.34
C ASP A 22 -2.02 -13.66 -8.38
N TRP A 23 -1.77 -12.62 -7.59
CA TRP A 23 -2.59 -11.41 -7.61
C TRP A 23 -2.62 -10.73 -8.99
N ALA A 24 -1.58 -10.92 -9.81
CA ALA A 24 -1.42 -10.30 -11.14
C ALA A 24 -2.06 -11.11 -12.28
N GLU A 25 -2.64 -12.26 -11.97
CA GLU A 25 -3.29 -13.11 -12.99
C GLU A 25 -4.33 -12.31 -13.79
N GLY A 26 -4.23 -12.40 -15.13
CA GLY A 26 -5.10 -11.70 -16.07
C GLY A 26 -4.77 -10.21 -16.29
N LEU A 27 -3.78 -9.63 -15.63
CA LEU A 27 -3.40 -8.21 -15.81
C LEU A 27 -2.31 -7.99 -16.86
N GLY A 28 -1.66 -9.05 -17.34
CA GLY A 28 -0.60 -8.95 -18.34
C GLY A 28 0.66 -8.21 -17.88
N ILE A 29 0.90 -8.16 -16.57
CA ILE A 29 2.09 -7.50 -16.00
C ILE A 29 3.29 -8.44 -16.12
N PRO A 30 4.38 -8.03 -16.80
CA PRO A 30 5.55 -8.88 -16.98
C PRO A 30 6.36 -9.02 -15.68
N SER A 31 7.05 -10.16 -15.52
CA SER A 31 8.11 -10.31 -14.54
C SER A 31 9.42 -9.76 -15.05
N MET A 32 10.28 -9.22 -14.17
CA MET A 32 11.65 -8.84 -14.51
C MET A 32 12.47 -10.03 -15.04
N ALA A 33 12.16 -11.24 -14.58
CA ALA A 33 12.81 -12.47 -15.06
C ALA A 33 12.53 -12.78 -16.54
N ASP A 34 11.41 -12.30 -17.08
CA ASP A 34 11.00 -12.53 -18.46
C ASP A 34 11.67 -11.53 -19.45
N GLY A 35 12.50 -10.62 -18.96
CA GLY A 35 13.14 -9.61 -19.79
C GLY A 35 12.15 -8.61 -20.42
N PRO A 36 11.36 -7.88 -19.63
CA PRO A 36 10.18 -7.12 -20.09
C PRO A 36 10.48 -5.92 -21.00
N GLY A 37 11.74 -5.69 -21.36
CA GLY A 37 12.14 -4.52 -22.13
C GLY A 37 12.15 -3.25 -21.28
N GLU A 38 11.67 -2.13 -21.84
CA GLU A 38 11.69 -0.85 -21.14
C GLU A 38 10.58 -0.75 -20.08
N VAL A 39 10.98 -0.68 -18.81
CA VAL A 39 10.13 -0.55 -17.63
C VAL A 39 10.29 0.84 -17.03
N GLU A 40 9.18 1.54 -16.78
CA GLU A 40 9.19 2.85 -16.11
C GLU A 40 9.37 2.73 -14.60
N TYR A 41 8.67 1.76 -14.00
CA TYR A 41 8.73 1.45 -12.57
C TYR A 41 8.71 -0.05 -12.33
N LEU A 42 9.57 -0.51 -11.44
CA LEU A 42 9.32 -1.78 -10.76
C LEU A 42 8.16 -1.57 -9.78
N PHE A 43 7.10 -2.37 -9.87
CA PHE A 43 6.05 -2.38 -8.88
C PHE A 43 6.44 -3.34 -7.74
N TRP A 44 6.87 -2.76 -6.63
CA TRP A 44 7.12 -3.51 -5.40
C TRP A 44 5.79 -3.76 -4.70
N VAL A 45 5.31 -4.99 -4.78
CA VAL A 45 3.97 -5.37 -4.31
C VAL A 45 3.91 -5.48 -2.79
N GLY A 46 4.97 -6.00 -2.20
CA GLY A 46 5.03 -6.28 -0.78
C GLY A 46 4.22 -7.52 -0.38
N CYS A 47 4.49 -8.02 0.83
CA CYS A 47 3.87 -9.25 1.28
C CYS A 47 2.35 -9.15 1.45
N ALA A 48 1.84 -8.02 1.96
CA ALA A 48 0.40 -7.80 2.11
C ALA A 48 -0.32 -7.79 0.75
N GLY A 49 0.21 -7.07 -0.23
CA GLY A 49 -0.34 -7.02 -1.59
C GLY A 49 -0.34 -8.38 -2.30
N SER A 50 0.64 -9.24 -1.96
CA SER A 50 0.76 -10.58 -2.56
C SER A 50 -0.16 -11.61 -1.92
N PHE A 51 -0.36 -11.56 -0.59
CA PHE A 51 -0.93 -12.70 0.15
C PHE A 51 -2.21 -12.40 0.93
N ASP A 52 -2.55 -11.14 1.18
CA ASP A 52 -3.78 -10.76 1.85
C ASP A 52 -4.87 -10.40 0.84
N ASP A 53 -6.05 -11.03 0.93
CA ASP A 53 -7.11 -10.90 -0.08
C ASP A 53 -7.68 -9.48 -0.20
N ARG A 54 -7.70 -8.70 0.88
CA ARG A 54 -8.13 -7.29 0.85
C ARG A 54 -7.08 -6.45 0.13
N ASN A 55 -5.82 -6.68 0.43
CA ASN A 55 -4.70 -5.94 -0.14
C ASN A 55 -4.37 -6.36 -1.59
N ARG A 56 -4.67 -7.60 -2.00
CA ARG A 56 -4.65 -8.01 -3.41
C ARG A 56 -5.54 -7.11 -4.27
N LYS A 57 -6.72 -6.72 -3.77
CA LYS A 57 -7.61 -5.78 -4.48
C LYS A 57 -6.99 -4.39 -4.62
N VAL A 58 -6.20 -3.94 -3.64
CA VAL A 58 -5.49 -2.65 -3.69
C VAL A 58 -4.40 -2.66 -4.76
N VAL A 59 -3.56 -3.70 -4.79
CA VAL A 59 -2.47 -3.76 -5.77
C VAL A 59 -2.99 -3.98 -7.20
N ARG A 60 -4.10 -4.71 -7.37
CA ARG A 60 -4.78 -4.81 -8.67
C ARG A 60 -5.33 -3.46 -9.13
N ALA A 61 -6.05 -2.74 -8.26
CA ALA A 61 -6.55 -1.40 -8.55
C ALA A 61 -5.40 -0.43 -8.90
N THR A 62 -4.29 -0.50 -8.15
CA THR A 62 -3.10 0.31 -8.45
C THR A 62 -2.54 -0.01 -9.83
N ALA A 63 -2.39 -1.29 -10.17
CA ALA A 63 -1.88 -1.72 -11.47
C ALA A 63 -2.81 -1.30 -12.64
N GLU A 64 -4.12 -1.42 -12.47
CA GLU A 64 -5.12 -0.98 -13.45
C GLU A 64 -5.05 0.54 -13.68
N LEU A 65 -4.92 1.35 -12.63
CA LEU A 65 -4.75 2.80 -12.72
C LEU A 65 -3.44 3.19 -13.44
N LEU A 66 -2.34 2.50 -13.13
CA LEU A 66 -1.05 2.74 -13.78
C LEU A 66 -1.10 2.35 -15.26
N ALA A 67 -1.72 1.23 -15.60
CA ALA A 67 -1.91 0.81 -16.98
C ALA A 67 -2.77 1.80 -17.77
N ALA A 68 -3.87 2.29 -17.19
CA ALA A 68 -4.73 3.31 -17.80
C ALA A 68 -4.00 4.65 -18.04
N ALA A 69 -3.01 4.98 -17.19
CA ALA A 69 -2.15 6.15 -17.36
C ALA A 69 -0.98 5.91 -18.33
N GLY A 70 -0.87 4.73 -18.95
CA GLY A 70 0.22 4.38 -19.86
C GLY A 70 1.57 4.21 -19.15
N VAL A 71 1.58 3.88 -17.86
CA VAL A 71 2.81 3.61 -17.10
C VAL A 71 3.20 2.15 -17.25
N ARG A 72 4.40 1.91 -17.79
CA ARG A 72 4.92 0.55 -17.95
C ARG A 72 5.54 0.06 -16.66
N ILE A 73 4.95 -0.96 -16.05
CA ILE A 73 5.42 -1.60 -14.83
C ILE A 73 5.85 -3.04 -15.08
N ALA A 74 6.75 -3.54 -14.25
CA ALA A 74 7.06 -4.96 -14.09
C ALA A 74 7.12 -5.32 -12.61
N ILE A 75 7.07 -6.61 -12.29
CA ILE A 75 7.18 -7.14 -10.93
C ILE A 75 8.37 -8.11 -10.81
N LEU A 76 8.84 -8.34 -9.59
CA LEU A 76 9.82 -9.39 -9.33
C LEU A 76 9.17 -10.79 -9.22
N GLY A 77 7.87 -10.85 -8.93
CA GLY A 77 7.17 -12.10 -8.71
C GLY A 77 7.78 -12.89 -7.55
N PRO A 78 8.07 -14.19 -7.72
CA PRO A 78 8.64 -15.04 -6.67
C PRO A 78 10.01 -14.58 -6.14
N GLU A 79 10.75 -13.77 -6.88
CA GLU A 79 12.05 -13.25 -6.45
C GLU A 79 11.93 -12.07 -5.45
N GLU A 80 10.75 -11.48 -5.28
CA GLU A 80 10.49 -10.49 -4.24
C GLU A 80 10.35 -11.17 -2.88
N THR A 81 11.08 -10.71 -1.87
CA THR A 81 10.86 -11.12 -0.48
C THR A 81 10.39 -9.94 0.37
N CYS A 82 10.06 -10.19 1.64
CA CYS A 82 9.76 -9.09 2.57
C CYS A 82 10.92 -8.10 2.60
N THR A 83 10.61 -6.80 2.64
CA THR A 83 11.65 -5.76 2.81
C THR A 83 12.45 -5.88 4.11
N GLY A 84 11.96 -6.70 5.05
CA GLY A 84 12.55 -6.82 6.38
C GLY A 84 12.03 -5.79 7.40
N ASP A 85 11.17 -4.84 6.99
CA ASP A 85 10.61 -3.82 7.91
C ASP A 85 10.06 -4.44 9.19
N PHE A 86 9.22 -5.47 9.06
CA PHE A 86 8.66 -6.18 10.21
C PHE A 86 9.75 -6.71 11.16
N ALA A 87 10.79 -7.34 10.63
CA ALA A 87 11.87 -7.91 11.43
C ALA A 87 12.62 -6.80 12.19
N ARG A 88 12.96 -5.71 11.51
CA ARG A 88 13.66 -4.56 12.09
C ARG A 88 12.84 -3.89 13.19
N ARG A 89 11.55 -3.61 12.93
CA ARG A 89 10.64 -2.97 13.92
C ARG A 89 10.41 -3.85 15.14
N ALA A 90 10.49 -5.17 15.01
CA ALA A 90 10.35 -6.11 16.11
C ALA A 90 11.71 -6.48 16.78
N GLY A 91 12.82 -5.80 16.43
CA GLY A 91 14.12 -5.93 17.07
C GLY A 91 15.03 -7.04 16.51
N ASN A 92 14.66 -7.69 15.39
CA ASN A 92 15.50 -8.68 14.72
C ASN A 92 16.30 -8.05 13.57
N GLU A 93 17.34 -7.31 13.90
CA GLU A 93 18.18 -6.59 12.93
C GLU A 93 18.94 -7.57 12.01
N TYR A 94 19.36 -8.74 12.51
CA TYR A 94 20.04 -9.74 11.69
C TYR A 94 19.15 -10.23 10.53
N LEU A 95 17.89 -10.58 10.84
CA LEU A 95 16.95 -11.04 9.83
C LEU A 95 16.61 -9.91 8.84
N PHE A 96 16.47 -8.65 9.33
CA PHE A 96 16.30 -7.50 8.46
C PHE A 96 17.45 -7.39 7.45
N GLN A 97 18.69 -7.39 7.91
CA GLN A 97 19.85 -7.24 7.04
C GLN A 97 19.97 -8.38 6.03
N THR A 98 19.66 -9.61 6.44
CA THR A 98 19.66 -10.77 5.53
C THR A 98 18.65 -10.60 4.39
N LEU A 99 17.39 -10.25 4.71
CA LEU A 99 16.34 -10.04 3.70
C LEU A 99 16.64 -8.83 2.82
N ALA A 100 17.09 -7.73 3.43
CA ALA A 100 17.41 -6.51 2.70
C ALA A 100 18.59 -6.70 1.74
N ALA A 101 19.66 -7.39 2.16
CA ALA A 101 20.78 -7.68 1.28
C ALA A 101 20.38 -8.54 0.07
N GLN A 102 19.57 -9.56 0.28
CA GLN A 102 19.01 -10.39 -0.79
C GLN A 102 18.19 -9.58 -1.79
N ASN A 103 17.31 -8.71 -1.29
CA ASN A 103 16.48 -7.85 -2.14
C ASN A 103 17.35 -6.83 -2.90
N VAL A 104 18.36 -6.23 -2.27
CA VAL A 104 19.28 -5.28 -2.90
C VAL A 104 20.06 -5.98 -4.02
N GLU A 105 20.55 -7.19 -3.80
CA GLU A 105 21.22 -7.99 -4.82
C GLU A 105 20.30 -8.23 -6.04
N THR A 106 19.05 -8.65 -5.79
CA THR A 106 18.06 -8.91 -6.84
C THR A 106 17.73 -7.62 -7.62
N LEU A 107 17.46 -6.51 -6.94
CA LEU A 107 17.14 -5.23 -7.57
C LEU A 107 18.31 -4.71 -8.40
N ASN A 108 19.54 -4.82 -7.90
CA ASN A 108 20.75 -4.38 -8.60
C ASN A 108 21.06 -5.28 -9.81
N ARG A 109 20.84 -6.59 -9.72
CA ARG A 109 20.96 -7.53 -10.84
C ARG A 109 20.07 -7.16 -12.02
N TYR A 110 18.85 -6.71 -11.76
CA TYR A 110 17.93 -6.24 -12.78
C TYR A 110 18.13 -4.76 -13.18
N GLY A 111 19.08 -4.06 -12.58
CA GLY A 111 19.34 -2.66 -12.88
C GLY A 111 18.16 -1.73 -12.54
N VAL A 112 17.37 -2.09 -11.53
CA VAL A 112 16.20 -1.31 -11.10
C VAL A 112 16.64 0.08 -10.64
N ARG A 113 15.97 1.12 -11.15
CA ARG A 113 16.23 2.51 -10.77
C ARG A 113 15.05 3.17 -10.08
N ARG A 114 13.83 2.86 -10.53
CA ARG A 114 12.58 3.44 -10.01
C ARG A 114 11.64 2.38 -9.50
N ILE A 115 11.10 2.60 -8.32
CA ILE A 115 10.18 1.67 -7.64
C ILE A 115 8.91 2.41 -7.26
N VAL A 116 7.75 1.83 -7.52
CA VAL A 116 6.46 2.25 -6.96
C VAL A 116 5.95 1.18 -6.01
N THR A 117 5.38 1.58 -4.88
CA THR A 117 4.78 0.65 -3.91
C THR A 117 3.55 1.23 -3.25
N ALA A 118 2.58 0.39 -2.90
CA ALA A 118 1.36 0.79 -2.17
C ALA A 118 1.53 0.69 -0.64
N CYS A 119 2.67 0.21 -0.16
CA CYS A 119 2.93 0.03 1.27
C CYS A 119 3.91 1.08 1.79
N PRO A 120 3.51 1.99 2.72
CA PRO A 120 4.41 2.99 3.30
C PRO A 120 5.58 2.39 4.08
N HIS A 121 5.43 1.19 4.64
CA HIS A 121 6.51 0.48 5.30
C HIS A 121 7.58 0.04 4.29
N CYS A 122 7.16 -0.58 3.17
CA CYS A 122 8.07 -0.91 2.08
C CYS A 122 8.70 0.36 1.48
N PHE A 123 7.91 1.40 1.26
CA PHE A 123 8.38 2.71 0.80
C PHE A 123 9.51 3.27 1.68
N ASN A 124 9.28 3.31 2.99
CA ASN A 124 10.27 3.81 3.95
C ASN A 124 11.55 2.97 3.92
N THR A 125 11.41 1.65 3.94
CA THR A 125 12.54 0.73 4.00
C THR A 125 13.39 0.78 2.72
N LEU A 126 12.74 0.71 1.57
CA LEU A 126 13.41 0.79 0.26
C LEU A 126 14.11 2.14 0.05
N ARG A 127 13.46 3.24 0.45
CA ARG A 127 13.95 4.61 0.23
C ARG A 127 15.03 5.02 1.22
N ASN A 128 14.82 4.75 2.52
CA ASN A 128 15.61 5.34 3.59
C ASN A 128 16.59 4.36 4.25
N GLU A 129 16.33 3.06 4.17
CA GLU A 129 17.11 2.05 4.90
C GLU A 129 17.99 1.21 3.97
N TYR A 130 17.53 0.83 2.79
CA TYR A 130 18.32 0.09 1.80
C TYR A 130 19.60 0.81 1.30
N PRO A 131 19.68 2.16 1.28
CA PRO A 131 20.92 2.84 0.96
C PRO A 131 22.11 2.45 1.85
N GLN A 132 21.85 2.04 3.09
CA GLN A 132 22.86 1.54 4.03
C GLN A 132 23.50 0.22 3.57
N LEU A 133 22.79 -0.53 2.71
CA LEU A 133 23.19 -1.83 2.17
C LEU A 133 23.54 -1.78 0.67
N GLY A 134 23.71 -0.57 0.12
CA GLY A 134 24.07 -0.38 -1.30
C GLY A 134 22.88 -0.33 -2.26
N GLY A 135 21.64 -0.37 -1.77
CA GLY A 135 20.43 -0.24 -2.59
C GLY A 135 19.98 1.22 -2.68
N ARG A 136 20.19 1.87 -3.83
CA ARG A 136 19.82 3.26 -4.08
C ARG A 136 18.83 3.36 -5.23
N TYR A 137 17.56 3.62 -4.91
CA TYR A 137 16.46 3.67 -5.86
C TYR A 137 15.66 4.97 -5.68
N GLU A 138 15.07 5.46 -6.76
CA GLU A 138 13.98 6.44 -6.70
C GLU A 138 12.71 5.68 -6.30
N VAL A 139 12.29 5.82 -5.06
CA VAL A 139 11.08 5.13 -4.56
C VAL A 139 9.97 6.14 -4.41
N VAL A 140 8.81 5.84 -5.00
CA VAL A 140 7.59 6.64 -4.88
C VAL A 140 6.47 5.80 -4.28
N HIS A 141 5.66 6.42 -3.44
CA HIS A 141 4.44 5.79 -2.96
C HIS A 141 3.35 5.88 -4.03
N HIS A 142 2.48 4.86 -4.14
CA HIS A 142 1.45 4.85 -5.19
C HIS A 142 0.58 6.10 -5.19
N SER A 143 0.23 6.65 -4.01
CA SER A 143 -0.57 7.87 -3.93
C SER A 143 0.15 9.10 -4.50
N GLU A 144 1.48 9.20 -4.38
CA GLU A 144 2.26 10.28 -4.99
C GLU A 144 2.26 10.15 -6.52
N LEU A 145 2.44 8.93 -7.02
CA LEU A 145 2.42 8.67 -8.47
C LEU A 145 1.04 8.93 -9.05
N LEU A 146 -0.04 8.47 -8.41
CA LEU A 146 -1.41 8.68 -8.85
C LEU A 146 -1.78 10.18 -8.86
N ALA A 147 -1.45 10.92 -7.80
CA ALA A 147 -1.67 12.37 -7.75
C ALA A 147 -0.97 13.10 -8.90
N ARG A 148 0.29 12.75 -9.18
CA ARG A 148 1.06 13.29 -10.29
C ARG A 148 0.42 12.98 -11.65
N LEU A 149 0.04 11.71 -11.89
CA LEU A 149 -0.58 11.29 -13.14
C LEU A 149 -1.93 11.98 -13.40
N LEU A 150 -2.71 12.23 -12.34
CA LEU A 150 -3.95 13.01 -12.41
C LEU A 150 -3.67 14.47 -12.76
N ALA A 151 -2.70 15.10 -12.10
CA ALA A 151 -2.31 16.49 -12.36
C ALA A 151 -1.75 16.68 -13.78
N GLU A 152 -1.03 15.71 -14.31
CA GLU A 152 -0.50 15.68 -15.68
C GLU A 152 -1.58 15.35 -16.75
N GLY A 153 -2.80 14.97 -16.34
CA GLY A 153 -3.87 14.55 -17.24
C GLY A 153 -3.63 13.19 -17.91
N ARG A 154 -2.64 12.43 -17.47
CA ARG A 154 -2.34 11.07 -17.94
C ARG A 154 -3.32 10.04 -17.37
N LEU A 155 -3.84 10.28 -16.17
CA LEU A 155 -4.92 9.50 -15.59
C LEU A 155 -6.19 10.34 -15.59
N ARG A 156 -7.29 9.80 -16.14
CA ARG A 156 -8.58 10.47 -16.20
C ARG A 156 -9.62 9.66 -15.45
N LEU A 157 -10.42 10.34 -14.66
CA LEU A 157 -11.48 9.74 -13.85
C LEU A 157 -12.84 10.31 -14.29
N GLU A 158 -13.83 9.44 -14.35
CA GLU A 158 -15.21 9.79 -14.68
C GLU A 158 -15.97 10.24 -13.42
N PRO A 159 -16.98 11.09 -13.59
CA PRO A 159 -17.90 11.38 -12.50
C PRO A 159 -18.57 10.12 -11.97
N GLY A 160 -18.61 9.99 -10.64
CA GLY A 160 -19.34 8.93 -9.95
C GLY A 160 -20.37 9.50 -8.98
N SER A 161 -21.03 8.64 -8.23
CA SER A 161 -21.92 9.06 -7.15
C SER A 161 -21.17 9.91 -6.12
N SER A 162 -21.88 10.89 -5.53
CA SER A 162 -21.33 11.67 -4.41
C SER A 162 -20.92 10.73 -3.26
N LEU A 163 -19.71 10.92 -2.76
CA LEU A 163 -19.14 10.09 -1.71
C LEU A 163 -18.33 10.95 -0.75
N SER A 164 -18.73 10.98 0.52
CA SER A 164 -17.96 11.61 1.59
C SER A 164 -16.90 10.64 2.10
N VAL A 165 -15.65 11.08 2.14
CA VAL A 165 -14.47 10.27 2.44
C VAL A 165 -13.65 10.93 3.52
N ALA A 166 -13.43 10.26 4.65
CA ALA A 166 -12.46 10.66 5.66
C ALA A 166 -11.10 10.05 5.34
N PHE A 167 -10.02 10.82 5.43
CA PHE A 167 -8.68 10.30 5.16
C PHE A 167 -7.91 9.97 6.44
N HIS A 168 -7.34 8.76 6.51
CA HIS A 168 -6.46 8.33 7.58
C HIS A 168 -4.99 8.49 7.18
N ASP A 169 -4.27 9.37 7.88
CA ASP A 169 -2.84 9.58 7.69
C ASP A 169 -2.03 8.38 8.21
N SER A 170 -1.47 7.61 7.30
CA SER A 170 -0.58 6.49 7.63
C SER A 170 0.74 7.03 8.20
N CYS A 171 1.15 6.56 9.39
CA CYS A 171 2.31 7.09 10.10
C CYS A 171 3.61 6.99 9.29
N TYR A 172 3.84 5.88 8.58
CA TYR A 172 5.05 5.71 7.76
C TYR A 172 5.02 6.53 6.46
N LEU A 173 3.86 6.93 5.97
CA LEU A 173 3.75 7.84 4.84
C LEU A 173 3.92 9.30 5.27
N GLY A 174 3.11 9.74 6.24
CA GLY A 174 3.11 11.12 6.72
C GLY A 174 4.25 11.40 7.68
N ARG A 175 4.18 10.87 8.90
CA ARG A 175 5.09 11.23 10.00
C ARG A 175 6.56 10.91 9.71
N HIS A 176 6.86 9.76 9.08
CA HIS A 176 8.22 9.35 8.77
C HIS A 176 8.74 9.88 7.42
N ASN A 177 7.87 10.21 6.47
CA ASN A 177 8.27 10.60 5.12
C ASN A 177 7.71 11.94 4.64
N GLY A 178 6.89 12.64 5.42
CA GLY A 178 6.36 13.97 5.11
C GLY A 178 5.30 13.99 4.01
N VAL A 179 4.77 12.84 3.58
CA VAL A 179 3.79 12.74 2.49
C VAL A 179 2.38 12.82 3.06
N TYR A 180 1.80 14.00 3.07
CA TYR A 180 0.43 14.27 3.56
C TYR A 180 -0.52 14.72 2.46
N ASP A 181 -0.04 15.50 1.50
CA ASP A 181 -0.88 16.13 0.48
C ASP A 181 -1.20 15.19 -0.68
N ALA A 182 -0.25 14.43 -1.16
CA ALA A 182 -0.42 13.60 -2.35
C ALA A 182 -1.65 12.67 -2.31
N PRO A 183 -1.94 11.91 -1.24
CA PRO A 183 -3.15 11.10 -1.19
C PRO A 183 -4.43 11.95 -1.18
N ARG A 184 -4.40 13.15 -0.57
CA ARG A 184 -5.52 14.10 -0.57
C ARG A 184 -5.75 14.70 -1.95
N ASP A 185 -4.69 15.06 -2.64
CA ASP A 185 -4.75 15.63 -3.99
C ASP A 185 -5.31 14.60 -4.98
N ALA A 186 -4.89 13.34 -4.85
CA ALA A 186 -5.46 12.25 -5.64
C ALA A 186 -6.96 12.07 -5.40
N LEU A 187 -7.41 12.11 -4.14
CA LEU A 187 -8.83 12.01 -3.80
C LEU A 187 -9.63 13.23 -4.27
N ARG A 188 -9.12 14.46 -4.09
CA ARG A 188 -9.79 15.70 -4.54
C ARG A 188 -9.91 15.79 -6.05
N ALA A 189 -8.97 15.20 -6.79
CA ALA A 189 -9.02 15.15 -8.25
C ALA A 189 -10.13 14.22 -8.77
N ALA A 190 -10.70 13.36 -7.93
CA ALA A 190 -11.77 12.45 -8.33
C ALA A 190 -13.14 13.13 -8.26
N PRO A 191 -13.86 13.28 -9.39
CA PRO A 191 -15.14 13.99 -9.42
C PRO A 191 -16.18 13.34 -8.50
N GLY A 192 -16.90 14.16 -7.72
CA GLY A 192 -17.94 13.72 -6.78
C GLY A 192 -17.42 13.16 -5.47
N LEU A 193 -16.11 13.24 -5.16
CA LEU A 193 -15.58 12.97 -3.83
C LEU A 193 -15.55 14.24 -2.98
N GLU A 194 -16.04 14.13 -1.76
CA GLU A 194 -15.92 15.13 -0.72
C GLU A 194 -14.97 14.63 0.36
N LEU A 195 -13.81 15.28 0.48
CA LEU A 195 -12.82 14.92 1.48
C LEU A 195 -13.12 15.60 2.81
N VAL A 196 -13.31 14.81 3.85
CA VAL A 196 -13.53 15.27 5.23
C VAL A 196 -12.28 14.95 6.06
N GLU A 197 -11.77 15.94 6.79
CA GLU A 197 -10.62 15.71 7.67
C GLU A 197 -11.07 15.23 9.06
N MET A 198 -10.34 14.27 9.58
CA MET A 198 -10.51 13.87 10.97
C MET A 198 -9.89 14.92 11.91
N PRO A 199 -10.38 15.09 13.16
CA PRO A 199 -9.80 16.03 14.13
C PRO A 199 -8.29 15.84 14.32
N ARG A 200 -7.83 14.58 14.41
CA ARG A 200 -6.41 14.24 14.46
C ARG A 200 -5.93 13.83 13.07
N SER A 201 -5.47 14.78 12.29
CA SER A 201 -5.01 14.60 10.91
C SER A 201 -3.59 15.14 10.70
N ARG A 202 -2.96 14.80 9.61
CA ARG A 202 -1.62 15.21 9.20
C ARG A 202 -0.56 14.89 10.27
N GLU A 203 0.23 15.85 10.71
CA GLU A 203 1.27 15.71 11.74
C GLU A 203 0.70 15.22 13.07
N ASN A 204 -0.54 15.58 13.37
CA ASN A 204 -1.27 15.16 14.57
C ASN A 204 -2.07 13.85 14.37
N GLY A 205 -1.90 13.20 13.21
CA GLY A 205 -2.61 11.98 12.88
C GLY A 205 -2.48 10.89 13.94
N PHE A 206 -3.60 10.25 14.27
CA PHE A 206 -3.62 9.15 15.22
C PHE A 206 -3.32 7.81 14.52
N CYS A 207 -2.65 6.89 15.22
CA CYS A 207 -2.21 5.62 14.66
C CYS A 207 -3.37 4.65 14.39
N CYS A 208 -3.19 3.72 13.43
CA CYS A 208 -4.07 2.57 13.26
C CYS A 208 -3.77 1.40 14.20
N GLY A 209 -2.65 1.46 14.95
CA GLY A 209 -2.28 0.42 15.91
C GLY A 209 -1.41 -0.72 15.34
N ALA A 210 -1.14 -0.79 14.03
CA ALA A 210 -0.40 -1.91 13.42
C ALA A 210 1.11 -1.88 13.66
N GLY A 211 1.69 -0.69 13.81
CA GLY A 211 3.14 -0.47 13.84
C GLY A 211 3.88 -1.23 14.93
N GLY A 212 5.21 -1.39 14.78
CA GLY A 212 6.03 -2.10 15.76
C GLY A 212 5.67 -3.59 15.91
N ALA A 213 5.22 -4.22 14.84
CA ALA A 213 4.74 -5.60 14.82
C ALA A 213 3.43 -5.86 15.62
N ARG A 214 2.75 -4.81 16.10
CA ARG A 214 1.55 -4.94 16.94
C ARG A 214 0.40 -5.65 16.24
N MET A 215 0.25 -5.54 14.92
CA MET A 215 -0.78 -6.28 14.18
C MET A 215 -0.68 -7.81 14.33
N TRP A 216 0.46 -8.32 14.78
CA TRP A 216 0.69 -9.74 15.02
C TRP A 216 0.54 -10.12 16.50
N MET A 217 0.10 -9.20 17.35
CA MET A 217 -0.03 -9.36 18.79
C MET A 217 -1.47 -9.07 19.20
N GLU A 218 -1.95 -9.81 20.22
CA GLU A 218 -3.23 -9.52 20.83
C GLU A 218 -3.08 -8.30 21.78
N GLU A 219 -3.99 -7.34 21.65
CA GLU A 219 -4.11 -6.21 22.57
C GLU A 219 -5.19 -6.50 23.60
N ARG A 220 -4.76 -6.65 24.86
CA ARG A 220 -5.66 -7.07 25.97
C ARG A 220 -5.78 -6.03 27.07
N ILE A 221 -5.09 -4.86 26.94
CA ILE A 221 -5.04 -3.82 27.97
C ILE A 221 -5.64 -2.55 27.40
N GLY A 222 -6.69 -2.04 28.04
CA GLY A 222 -7.37 -0.81 27.62
C GLY A 222 -8.14 -0.99 26.30
N THR A 223 -8.36 0.12 25.59
CA THR A 223 -9.03 0.17 24.30
C THR A 223 -7.99 -0.04 23.18
N LYS A 224 -8.32 -0.86 22.20
CA LYS A 224 -7.44 -1.02 21.02
C LYS A 224 -7.31 0.32 20.28
N VAL A 225 -6.10 0.64 19.85
CA VAL A 225 -5.81 1.89 19.10
C VAL A 225 -6.65 2.00 17.82
N CYS A 226 -6.87 0.89 17.11
CA CYS A 226 -7.71 0.86 15.93
C CYS A 226 -9.18 1.17 16.20
N ASP A 227 -9.71 0.78 17.36
CA ASP A 227 -11.11 1.05 17.74
C ASP A 227 -11.32 2.55 17.97
N ASP A 228 -10.38 3.22 18.70
CA ASP A 228 -10.41 4.66 18.92
C ASP A 228 -10.32 5.41 17.59
N ARG A 229 -9.42 4.98 16.69
CA ARG A 229 -9.26 5.62 15.39
C ARG A 229 -10.47 5.42 14.48
N THR A 230 -11.08 4.25 14.50
CA THR A 230 -12.29 3.95 13.73
C THR A 230 -13.50 4.72 14.26
N ALA A 231 -13.60 4.87 15.59
CA ALA A 231 -14.65 5.70 16.21
C ALA A 231 -14.49 7.18 15.81
N GLU A 232 -13.28 7.73 15.78
CA GLU A 232 -13.00 9.09 15.30
C GLU A 232 -13.39 9.27 13.83
N ALA A 233 -13.09 8.29 12.99
CA ALA A 233 -13.47 8.31 11.59
C ALA A 233 -15.01 8.29 11.42
N ALA A 234 -15.70 7.42 12.14
CA ALA A 234 -17.16 7.35 12.14
C ALA A 234 -17.82 8.66 12.58
N ALA A 235 -17.22 9.36 13.55
CA ALA A 235 -17.71 10.65 14.06
C ALA A 235 -17.66 11.77 13.02
N THR A 236 -16.92 11.63 11.93
CA THR A 236 -16.91 12.59 10.81
C THR A 236 -18.20 12.55 9.97
N GLY A 237 -18.98 11.50 10.07
CA GLY A 237 -20.15 11.25 9.22
C GLY A 237 -19.81 10.76 7.81
N ALA A 238 -18.53 10.55 7.47
CA ALA A 238 -18.13 10.00 6.18
C ALA A 238 -18.51 8.52 6.06
N GLY A 239 -18.99 8.10 4.91
CA GLY A 239 -19.31 6.70 4.63
C GLY A 239 -18.09 5.83 4.31
N VAL A 240 -16.95 6.46 4.04
CA VAL A 240 -15.70 5.77 3.70
C VAL A 240 -14.52 6.37 4.46
N VAL A 241 -13.65 5.51 4.96
CA VAL A 241 -12.30 5.89 5.39
C VAL A 241 -11.32 5.50 4.31
N ALA A 242 -10.70 6.49 3.69
CA ALA A 242 -9.60 6.27 2.77
C ALA A 242 -8.30 6.06 3.53
N VAL A 243 -7.54 5.06 3.13
CA VAL A 243 -6.20 4.75 3.64
C VAL A 243 -5.21 4.68 2.49
N ALA A 244 -3.93 4.73 2.80
CA ALA A 244 -2.84 4.55 1.86
C ALA A 244 -1.76 3.62 2.46
N CYS A 245 -2.20 2.54 3.09
CA CYS A 245 -1.34 1.56 3.73
C CYS A 245 -2.09 0.24 3.93
N PRO A 246 -1.52 -0.90 3.53
CA PRO A 246 -2.17 -2.21 3.66
C PRO A 246 -2.46 -2.58 5.11
N PHE A 247 -1.60 -2.21 6.04
CA PHE A 247 -1.80 -2.50 7.46
C PHE A 247 -2.88 -1.61 8.08
N CYS A 248 -2.95 -0.33 7.68
CA CYS A 248 -4.04 0.54 8.09
C CYS A 248 -5.39 0.04 7.55
N LEU A 249 -5.41 -0.45 6.29
CA LEU A 249 -6.61 -1.05 5.70
C LEU A 249 -7.11 -2.21 6.57
N THR A 250 -6.24 -3.15 6.90
CA THR A 250 -6.60 -4.33 7.69
C THR A 250 -7.09 -3.93 9.09
N MET A 251 -6.30 -3.12 9.82
CA MET A 251 -6.62 -2.76 11.20
C MET A 251 -7.94 -1.99 11.34
N LEU A 252 -8.16 -1.00 10.46
CA LEU A 252 -9.39 -0.19 10.53
C LEU A 252 -10.61 -0.94 10.00
N ALA A 253 -10.44 -1.82 9.00
CA ALA A 253 -11.54 -2.66 8.51
C ALA A 253 -11.99 -3.67 9.58
N ASP A 254 -11.03 -4.32 10.25
CA ASP A 254 -11.35 -5.25 11.33
C ASP A 254 -12.02 -4.52 12.51
N ALA A 255 -11.52 -3.34 12.89
CA ALA A 255 -12.12 -2.53 13.95
C ALA A 255 -13.53 -2.01 13.58
N ALA A 256 -13.79 -1.71 12.30
CA ALA A 256 -15.12 -1.34 11.83
C ALA A 256 -16.10 -2.52 11.94
N ALA A 257 -15.66 -3.72 11.54
CA ALA A 257 -16.47 -4.94 11.64
C ALA A 257 -16.72 -5.34 13.10
N ASP A 258 -15.67 -5.39 13.94
CA ASP A 258 -15.77 -5.70 15.38
C ASP A 258 -16.71 -4.71 16.10
N GLY A 259 -16.72 -3.44 15.66
CA GLY A 259 -17.59 -2.39 16.19
C GLY A 259 -18.98 -2.33 15.57
N GLY A 260 -19.37 -3.27 14.71
CA GLY A 260 -20.69 -3.31 14.04
C GLY A 260 -20.91 -2.13 13.08
N ARG A 261 -19.86 -1.56 12.50
CA ARG A 261 -19.91 -0.41 11.59
C ARG A 261 -19.64 -0.77 10.12
N GLU A 262 -19.47 -2.03 9.80
CA GLU A 262 -19.09 -2.48 8.45
C GLU A 262 -20.07 -2.03 7.34
N GLU A 263 -21.37 -1.89 7.67
CA GLU A 263 -22.40 -1.41 6.73
C GLU A 263 -22.42 0.12 6.58
N THR A 264 -21.88 0.86 7.56
CA THR A 264 -21.98 2.32 7.61
C THR A 264 -20.64 3.04 7.38
N LEU A 265 -19.52 2.33 7.53
CA LEU A 265 -18.18 2.87 7.40
C LEU A 265 -17.27 1.87 6.67
N ALA A 266 -17.17 2.00 5.36
CA ALA A 266 -16.26 1.19 4.57
C ALA A 266 -14.81 1.71 4.71
N VAL A 267 -13.84 0.79 4.81
CA VAL A 267 -12.42 1.17 4.77
C VAL A 267 -11.83 0.75 3.43
N ARG A 268 -11.25 1.69 2.69
CA ARG A 268 -10.77 1.49 1.33
C ARG A 268 -9.43 2.19 1.09
N ASP A 269 -8.58 1.59 0.30
CA ASP A 269 -7.37 2.27 -0.16
C ASP A 269 -7.71 3.34 -1.22
N VAL A 270 -6.89 4.40 -1.26
CA VAL A 270 -7.00 5.48 -2.26
C VAL A 270 -7.08 4.91 -3.69
N ALA A 271 -6.26 3.91 -4.01
CA ALA A 271 -6.27 3.31 -5.34
C ALA A 271 -7.60 2.63 -5.67
N GLN A 272 -8.25 1.97 -4.71
CA GLN A 272 -9.56 1.35 -4.93
C GLN A 272 -10.66 2.39 -5.19
N ILE A 273 -10.61 3.50 -4.44
CA ILE A 273 -11.59 4.61 -4.61
C ILE A 273 -11.44 5.25 -5.98
N LEU A 274 -10.21 5.45 -6.44
CA LEU A 274 -9.94 6.02 -7.78
C LEU A 274 -10.29 5.04 -8.90
N ALA A 275 -10.00 3.75 -8.73
CA ALA A 275 -10.28 2.71 -9.73
C ALA A 275 -11.78 2.55 -10.03
N ASP A 276 -12.65 2.77 -9.04
CA ASP A 276 -14.10 2.79 -9.26
C ASP A 276 -14.56 3.90 -10.21
N ARG A 277 -13.74 4.92 -10.40
CA ARG A 277 -13.98 6.07 -11.27
C ARG A 277 -13.14 6.05 -12.53
N LEU A 278 -12.42 4.95 -12.77
CA LEU A 278 -11.66 4.79 -13.98
C LEU A 278 -12.61 4.69 -15.17
N SER A 279 -12.36 5.51 -16.21
CA SER A 279 -13.10 5.38 -17.48
C SER A 279 -12.86 3.99 -18.05
N ARG A 280 -13.90 3.16 -17.97
CA ARG A 280 -13.91 1.88 -18.68
C ARG A 280 -14.40 2.19 -20.08
N GLY A 281 -13.46 2.49 -21.00
CA GLY A 281 -13.78 2.56 -22.42
C GLY A 281 -14.67 1.38 -22.84
N PRO A 282 -15.42 1.48 -23.94
CA PRO A 282 -16.26 0.37 -24.40
C PRO A 282 -15.40 -0.89 -24.44
N ARG A 283 -15.84 -1.94 -23.72
CA ARG A 283 -15.21 -3.26 -23.82
C ARG A 283 -15.41 -3.67 -25.28
N GLU A 284 -14.32 -3.66 -26.04
CA GLU A 284 -14.35 -4.31 -27.35
C GLU A 284 -14.76 -5.76 -27.11
N GLY A 285 -15.96 -6.09 -27.59
CA GLY A 285 -16.61 -7.39 -27.48
C GLY A 285 -15.98 -8.46 -28.36
#